data_b1d5e2b46493852f6b650d453a10f06c
#
_entry.id   b1d5e2b46493852f6b650d453a10f06c
#
_cell.length_a   1.000
_cell.length_b   1.000
_cell.length_c   1.000
_cell.angle_alpha   90.00
_cell.angle_beta   90.00
_cell.angle_gamma   90.00
#
_symmetry.space_group_name_H-M   'P 1'
#
loop_
_entity.id
_entity.type
_entity.pdbx_description
1 polymer ?
#
loop_
_entity_poly.entity_id
_entity_poly.type
_entity_poly.pdbx_seq_one_letter_code
_entity_poly.pdbx_strand_id
1 'polypeptide(L)'
;MKRPIRRLSALALVLVLVAALTGCGDDDTDTAADTSSTSSTADPKVREDCSSALMEVPAPDPDLPAIVQETRADILEAALACDYDGLAEIATAGDGPFTVSFGGEDDPAAFWRRLEAEGRPVMETLVELLGMPWRENTADGTTQYVWPAAFGYDGWSDVPEGEREQLRDVYGDEELASFEQFGSYIGWRVGVTADGDWLFFVEGD
;
A
#
# COMPACT_ATOMS: atom_id res chain seq x y z
N MET A 1 4.36 -44.44 -17.62
CA MET A 1 3.68 -45.26 -16.59
C MET A 1 2.57 -44.40 -15.95
N LYS A 2 1.33 -44.71 -16.26
CA LYS A 2 0.12 -44.01 -15.75
C LYS A 2 -0.28 -44.65 -14.42
N ARG A 3 -0.62 -43.86 -13.40
CA ARG A 3 -1.35 -44.31 -12.22
C ARG A 3 -2.56 -43.40 -11.98
N PRO A 4 -3.72 -43.99 -11.63
CA PRO A 4 -5.01 -43.35 -11.71
C PRO A 4 -5.50 -42.72 -10.41
N ILE A 5 -6.38 -41.78 -10.62
CA ILE A 5 -7.28 -41.03 -9.74
C ILE A 5 -8.08 -41.98 -8.81
N ARG A 6 -8.22 -41.59 -7.55
CA ARG A 6 -9.36 -42.01 -6.70
C ARG A 6 -10.00 -40.78 -6.04
N ARG A 7 -11.20 -40.49 -6.56
CA ARG A 7 -12.19 -39.61 -5.91
C ARG A 7 -12.84 -40.39 -4.77
N LEU A 8 -13.03 -39.77 -3.63
CA LEU A 8 -13.98 -40.21 -2.63
C LEU A 8 -14.74 -38.98 -2.11
N SER A 9 -16.01 -38.96 -2.49
CA SER A 9 -17.04 -38.09 -1.98
C SER A 9 -17.42 -38.51 -0.56
N ALA A 10 -17.62 -37.55 0.32
CA ALA A 10 -18.42 -37.76 1.53
C ALA A 10 -19.30 -36.53 1.74
N LEU A 11 -20.56 -36.70 1.42
CA LEU A 11 -21.68 -35.88 1.87
C LEU A 11 -21.83 -36.07 3.39
N ALA A 12 -21.94 -34.97 4.11
CA ALA A 12 -22.55 -34.98 5.43
C ALA A 12 -23.52 -33.81 5.52
N LEU A 13 -24.77 -34.16 5.48
CA LEU A 13 -25.96 -33.35 5.69
C LEU A 13 -26.18 -33.26 7.21
N VAL A 14 -26.22 -32.07 7.80
CA VAL A 14 -26.75 -31.87 9.15
C VAL A 14 -27.76 -30.73 9.12
N LEU A 15 -28.97 -31.14 9.33
CA LEU A 15 -30.20 -30.38 9.57
C LEU A 15 -30.36 -30.21 11.06
N VAL A 16 -30.84 -29.09 11.58
CA VAL A 16 -31.52 -28.84 12.88
C VAL A 16 -31.27 -27.38 13.28
N LEU A 17 -32.12 -26.56 13.75
CA LEU A 17 -33.54 -26.49 14.20
C LEU A 17 -33.89 -25.00 14.36
N VAL A 18 -35.09 -24.67 14.00
CA VAL A 18 -35.76 -23.35 14.22
C VAL A 18 -36.12 -23.23 15.72
N ALA A 19 -35.84 -22.08 16.29
CA ALA A 19 -36.50 -21.63 17.50
C ALA A 19 -37.00 -20.19 17.29
N ALA A 20 -38.31 -20.06 17.15
CA ALA A 20 -39.04 -18.83 17.17
C ALA A 20 -39.20 -18.34 18.59
N LEU A 21 -38.91 -17.10 18.87
CA LEU A 21 -39.40 -16.36 20.03
C LEU A 21 -40.03 -15.06 19.51
N THR A 22 -41.35 -15.06 19.60
CA THR A 22 -42.22 -13.90 19.38
C THR A 22 -42.09 -12.94 20.58
N GLY A 23 -41.82 -11.67 20.28
CA GLY A 23 -41.97 -10.57 21.21
C GLY A 23 -42.58 -9.37 20.46
N CYS A 24 -43.87 -9.14 20.63
CA CYS A 24 -44.56 -7.93 20.15
C CYS A 24 -44.19 -6.74 21.03
N GLY A 25 -43.99 -5.61 20.37
CA GLY A 25 -43.94 -4.29 20.97
C GLY A 25 -44.16 -3.26 19.85
N ASP A 26 -45.41 -2.74 19.78
CA ASP A 26 -45.81 -1.60 18.92
C ASP A 26 -45.10 -0.34 19.40
N ASP A 27 -44.63 0.51 18.50
CA ASP A 27 -45.15 1.87 18.21
C ASP A 27 -44.27 2.64 17.20
N ASP A 28 -44.96 3.16 16.20
CA ASP A 28 -44.82 4.39 15.41
C ASP A 28 -43.45 4.93 14.91
N THR A 29 -43.42 5.00 13.56
CA THR A 29 -43.07 6.15 12.71
C THR A 29 -41.66 6.75 12.81
N ASP A 30 -40.79 6.52 11.83
CA ASP A 30 -40.41 7.51 10.82
C ASP A 30 -39.40 6.92 9.83
N THR A 31 -39.73 7.10 8.56
CA THR A 31 -38.89 6.74 7.42
C THR A 31 -37.71 7.73 7.34
N ALA A 32 -36.51 7.28 7.66
CA ALA A 32 -35.29 7.90 7.19
C ALA A 32 -34.36 6.80 6.66
N ALA A 33 -34.14 6.78 5.35
CA ALA A 33 -33.11 6.00 4.72
C ALA A 33 -31.76 6.54 5.19
N ASP A 34 -31.18 5.92 6.19
CA ASP A 34 -29.84 6.20 6.65
C ASP A 34 -28.87 5.39 5.75
N THR A 35 -28.34 6.09 4.75
CA THR A 35 -27.19 5.64 3.99
C THR A 35 -26.01 5.72 4.96
N SER A 36 -25.76 4.65 5.70
CA SER A 36 -24.58 4.52 6.53
C SER A 36 -23.36 4.46 5.64
N SER A 37 -22.83 5.63 5.28
CA SER A 37 -21.43 5.78 4.89
C SER A 37 -20.63 5.37 6.12
N THR A 38 -20.04 4.19 6.08
CA THR A 38 -19.06 3.75 7.06
C THR A 38 -17.79 4.57 6.83
N SER A 39 -17.77 5.80 7.35
CA SER A 39 -16.53 6.52 7.52
C SER A 39 -15.75 5.75 8.57
N SER A 40 -14.72 5.02 8.14
CA SER A 40 -13.73 4.43 9.03
C SER A 40 -13.06 5.57 9.78
N THR A 41 -13.56 5.85 10.99
CA THR A 41 -12.93 6.83 11.86
C THR A 41 -11.75 6.13 12.52
N ALA A 42 -10.57 6.31 11.96
CA ALA A 42 -9.32 5.86 12.57
C ALA A 42 -9.26 6.31 14.03
N ASP A 43 -8.79 5.44 14.91
CA ASP A 43 -8.63 5.72 16.34
C ASP A 43 -7.76 6.98 16.50
N PRO A 44 -8.20 8.02 17.25
CA PRO A 44 -7.44 9.25 17.43
C PRO A 44 -6.01 9.03 17.91
N LYS A 45 -5.77 7.98 18.69
CA LYS A 45 -4.44 7.63 19.20
C LYS A 45 -3.52 7.09 18.10
N VAL A 46 -4.07 6.34 17.14
CA VAL A 46 -3.29 5.84 15.98
C VAL A 46 -2.82 7.00 15.10
N ARG A 47 -3.62 8.08 15.00
CA ARG A 47 -3.25 9.28 14.23
C ARG A 47 -2.14 10.10 14.87
N GLU A 48 -2.03 10.11 16.20
CA GLU A 48 -0.96 10.86 16.91
C GLU A 48 0.41 10.18 16.77
N ASP A 49 0.43 8.86 16.54
CA ASP A 49 1.64 8.04 16.44
C ASP A 49 2.05 7.75 14.98
N CYS A 50 1.36 8.30 13.98
CA CYS A 50 1.62 8.05 12.56
C CYS A 50 2.32 9.25 11.91
N SER A 51 3.43 8.99 11.26
CA SER A 51 4.33 10.03 10.73
C SER A 51 3.68 10.91 9.64
N SER A 52 2.75 10.38 8.84
CA SER A 52 2.09 11.11 7.75
C SER A 52 0.87 11.95 8.16
N ALA A 53 0.42 11.89 9.42
CA ALA A 53 -0.87 12.44 9.86
C ALA A 53 -1.08 13.95 9.59
N LEU A 54 -0.02 14.72 9.44
CA LEU A 54 -0.03 16.16 9.20
C LEU A 54 0.47 16.58 7.83
N MET A 55 0.75 15.62 6.95
CA MET A 55 1.27 15.88 5.61
C MET A 55 0.16 16.36 4.68
N GLU A 56 0.55 17.11 3.65
CA GLU A 56 -0.34 17.50 2.57
C GLU A 56 -0.39 16.44 1.48
N VAL A 57 -1.55 16.30 0.82
CA VAL A 57 -1.71 15.39 -0.32
C VAL A 57 -0.85 15.89 -1.49
N PRO A 58 0.10 15.11 -2.02
CA PRO A 58 0.82 15.45 -3.23
C PRO A 58 -0.13 15.65 -4.41
N ALA A 59 0.16 16.66 -5.24
CA ALA A 59 -0.66 16.95 -6.42
C ALA A 59 -0.78 15.74 -7.36
N PRO A 60 -1.93 15.55 -8.02
CA PRO A 60 -2.05 14.57 -9.09
C PRO A 60 -1.04 14.84 -10.22
N ASP A 61 -0.48 13.76 -10.79
CA ASP A 61 0.41 13.85 -11.94
C ASP A 61 -0.38 13.57 -13.23
N PRO A 62 -0.54 14.58 -14.13
CA PRO A 62 -1.34 14.43 -15.34
C PRO A 62 -0.71 13.49 -16.37
N ASP A 63 0.57 13.16 -16.23
CA ASP A 63 1.28 12.28 -17.16
C ASP A 63 1.15 10.79 -16.79
N LEU A 64 0.63 10.47 -15.59
CA LEU A 64 0.33 9.11 -15.20
C LEU A 64 -0.93 8.59 -15.91
N PRO A 65 -0.96 7.30 -16.31
CA PRO A 65 -2.21 6.65 -16.74
C PRO A 65 -3.28 6.74 -15.65
N ALA A 66 -4.55 6.93 -16.07
CA ALA A 66 -5.65 7.18 -15.14
C ALA A 66 -5.79 6.11 -14.05
N ILE A 67 -5.63 4.83 -14.39
CA ILE A 67 -5.73 3.72 -13.44
C ILE A 67 -4.57 3.73 -12.41
N VAL A 68 -3.36 4.07 -12.84
CA VAL A 68 -2.19 4.21 -11.95
C VAL A 68 -2.37 5.41 -11.02
N GLN A 69 -2.89 6.53 -11.56
CA GLN A 69 -3.22 7.71 -10.77
C GLN A 69 -4.32 7.42 -9.72
N GLU A 70 -5.30 6.59 -10.05
CA GLU A 70 -6.35 6.15 -9.11
C GLU A 70 -5.74 5.35 -7.96
N THR A 71 -4.96 4.30 -8.26
CA THR A 71 -4.27 3.51 -7.23
C THR A 71 -3.34 4.38 -6.36
N ARG A 72 -2.57 5.31 -6.99
CA ARG A 72 -1.74 6.25 -6.24
C ARG A 72 -2.57 7.11 -5.29
N ALA A 73 -3.74 7.58 -5.72
CA ALA A 73 -4.62 8.40 -4.89
C ALA A 73 -5.19 7.61 -3.70
N ASP A 74 -5.60 6.36 -3.92
CA ASP A 74 -6.11 5.48 -2.86
C ASP A 74 -5.02 5.18 -1.82
N ILE A 75 -3.79 4.90 -2.26
CA ILE A 75 -2.65 4.71 -1.35
C ILE A 75 -2.38 5.97 -0.53
N LEU A 76 -2.37 7.15 -1.16
CA LEU A 76 -2.15 8.42 -0.47
C LEU A 76 -3.25 8.73 0.54
N GLU A 77 -4.53 8.48 0.19
CA GLU A 77 -5.66 8.68 1.09
C GLU A 77 -5.52 7.79 2.34
N ALA A 78 -5.25 6.50 2.16
CA ALA A 78 -5.08 5.56 3.27
C ALA A 78 -3.84 5.88 4.11
N ALA A 79 -2.70 6.22 3.48
CA ALA A 79 -1.48 6.59 4.18
C ALA A 79 -1.67 7.84 5.05
N LEU A 80 -2.28 8.90 4.52
CA LEU A 80 -2.57 10.15 5.25
C LEU A 80 -3.63 9.98 6.34
N ALA A 81 -4.52 9.00 6.18
CA ALA A 81 -5.47 8.61 7.22
C ALA A 81 -4.85 7.72 8.30
N CYS A 82 -3.60 7.25 8.11
CA CYS A 82 -2.96 6.23 8.95
C CYS A 82 -3.75 4.92 9.00
N ASP A 83 -4.44 4.61 7.91
CA ASP A 83 -5.24 3.41 7.74
C ASP A 83 -4.38 2.26 7.19
N TYR A 84 -3.61 1.62 8.09
CA TYR A 84 -2.72 0.51 7.74
C TYR A 84 -3.47 -0.71 7.20
N ASP A 85 -4.70 -0.93 7.68
CA ASP A 85 -5.51 -2.05 7.21
C ASP A 85 -6.04 -1.77 5.81
N GLY A 86 -6.52 -0.54 5.55
CA GLY A 86 -6.90 -0.09 4.21
C GLY A 86 -5.73 -0.15 3.22
N LEU A 87 -4.52 0.25 3.62
CA LEU A 87 -3.32 0.08 2.80
C LEU A 87 -3.04 -1.40 2.48
N ALA A 88 -3.18 -2.29 3.47
CA ALA A 88 -2.99 -3.72 3.24
C ALA A 88 -4.07 -4.33 2.33
N GLU A 89 -5.31 -3.83 2.39
CA GLU A 89 -6.37 -4.20 1.46
C GLU A 89 -6.03 -3.77 0.03
N ILE A 90 -5.54 -2.55 -0.19
CA ILE A 90 -5.08 -2.07 -1.51
C ILE A 90 -3.91 -2.94 -1.99
N ALA A 91 -2.93 -3.22 -1.14
CA ALA A 91 -1.75 -4.02 -1.46
C ALA A 91 -2.08 -5.46 -1.87
N THR A 92 -3.19 -6.01 -1.39
CA THR A 92 -3.60 -7.40 -1.65
C THR A 92 -4.79 -7.52 -2.61
N ALA A 93 -5.30 -6.42 -3.15
CA ALA A 93 -6.43 -6.41 -4.09
C ALA A 93 -6.06 -6.91 -5.49
N GLY A 94 -4.78 -6.79 -5.89
CA GLY A 94 -4.29 -7.23 -7.20
C GLY A 94 -4.17 -8.74 -7.34
N ASP A 95 -4.02 -9.20 -8.58
CA ASP A 95 -3.87 -10.63 -8.90
C ASP A 95 -2.47 -11.18 -8.57
N GLY A 96 -1.49 -10.32 -8.33
CA GLY A 96 -0.10 -10.67 -8.05
C GLY A 96 0.29 -10.58 -6.57
N PRO A 97 1.46 -11.12 -6.20
CA PRO A 97 1.98 -10.97 -4.86
C PRO A 97 2.46 -9.53 -4.62
N PHE A 98 2.10 -8.94 -3.48
CA PHE A 98 2.66 -7.69 -3.00
C PHE A 98 3.93 -7.95 -2.19
N THR A 99 4.97 -7.13 -2.42
CA THR A 99 6.22 -7.21 -1.67
C THR A 99 6.32 -6.04 -0.68
N VAL A 100 6.25 -6.35 0.62
CA VAL A 100 6.42 -5.36 1.70
C VAL A 100 7.84 -5.40 2.27
N SER A 101 8.53 -6.52 2.16
CA SER A 101 9.87 -6.75 2.70
C SER A 101 10.53 -7.93 2.00
N PHE A 102 11.86 -7.90 1.90
CA PHE A 102 12.66 -9.07 1.52
C PHE A 102 12.91 -10.02 2.68
N GLY A 103 12.51 -9.65 3.91
CA GLY A 103 12.64 -10.46 5.12
C GLY A 103 11.57 -11.54 5.28
N GLY A 104 10.56 -11.59 4.38
CA GLY A 104 9.52 -12.61 4.38
C GLY A 104 8.33 -12.29 5.31
N GLU A 105 8.07 -11.02 5.56
CA GLU A 105 6.83 -10.58 6.22
C GLU A 105 5.62 -10.81 5.32
N ASP A 106 4.58 -11.43 5.88
CA ASP A 106 3.34 -11.75 5.16
C ASP A 106 2.17 -10.80 5.49
N ASP A 107 2.33 -9.95 6.52
CA ASP A 107 1.32 -8.98 6.99
C ASP A 107 1.84 -7.54 6.83
N PRO A 108 1.48 -6.86 5.73
CA PRO A 108 1.93 -5.50 5.48
C PRO A 108 1.50 -4.51 6.57
N ALA A 109 0.25 -4.60 7.06
CA ALA A 109 -0.26 -3.69 8.07
C ALA A 109 0.50 -3.81 9.39
N ALA A 110 0.76 -5.04 9.85
CA ALA A 110 1.55 -5.29 11.05
C ALA A 110 3.00 -4.83 10.89
N PHE A 111 3.57 -5.03 9.70
CA PHE A 111 4.94 -4.58 9.37
C PHE A 111 5.09 -3.07 9.47
N TRP A 112 4.22 -2.31 8.80
CA TRP A 112 4.27 -0.85 8.83
C TRP A 112 4.01 -0.26 10.22
N ARG A 113 3.00 -0.78 10.96
CA ARG A 113 2.76 -0.36 12.35
C ARG A 113 3.98 -0.58 13.25
N ARG A 114 4.69 -1.69 13.05
CA ARG A 114 5.92 -1.97 13.80
C ARG A 114 7.01 -0.97 13.50
N LEU A 115 7.23 -0.64 12.22
CA LEU A 115 8.23 0.35 11.81
C LEU A 115 7.93 1.73 12.41
N GLU A 116 6.69 2.19 12.33
CA GLU A 116 6.27 3.46 12.94
C GLU A 116 6.51 3.46 14.47
N ALA A 117 6.16 2.37 15.14
CA ALA A 117 6.38 2.22 16.59
C ALA A 117 7.86 2.18 16.97
N GLU A 118 8.74 1.76 16.06
CA GLU A 118 10.20 1.79 16.19
C GLU A 118 10.80 3.18 15.86
N GLY A 119 9.97 4.16 15.48
CA GLY A 119 10.38 5.51 15.11
C GLY A 119 10.92 5.63 13.68
N ARG A 120 10.61 4.66 12.81
CA ARG A 120 10.89 4.73 11.38
C ARG A 120 9.66 5.31 10.68
N PRO A 121 9.73 6.51 10.08
CA PRO A 121 8.57 7.25 9.56
C PRO A 121 8.14 6.69 8.19
N VAL A 122 7.68 5.43 8.16
CA VAL A 122 7.42 4.72 6.91
C VAL A 122 6.21 5.28 6.14
N MET A 123 5.21 5.81 6.84
CA MET A 123 4.05 6.44 6.19
C MET A 123 4.41 7.80 5.60
N GLU A 124 5.19 8.61 6.32
CA GLU A 124 5.74 9.86 5.80
C GLU A 124 6.57 9.58 4.54
N THR A 125 7.50 8.63 4.59
CA THR A 125 8.31 8.22 3.44
C THR A 125 7.44 7.78 2.26
N LEU A 126 6.37 7.01 2.47
CA LEU A 126 5.45 6.60 1.40
C LEU A 126 4.79 7.80 0.70
N VAL A 127 4.30 8.76 1.48
CA VAL A 127 3.65 9.97 0.96
C VAL A 127 4.65 10.83 0.18
N GLU A 128 5.87 11.03 0.72
CA GLU A 128 6.93 11.78 0.06
C GLU A 128 7.35 11.15 -1.27
N LEU A 129 7.61 9.85 -1.28
CA LEU A 129 7.99 9.14 -2.51
C LEU A 129 6.93 9.24 -3.59
N LEU A 130 5.65 9.07 -3.25
CA LEU A 130 4.54 9.23 -4.20
C LEU A 130 4.36 10.67 -4.68
N GLY A 131 4.93 11.66 -3.99
CA GLY A 131 5.03 13.05 -4.41
C GLY A 131 6.20 13.34 -5.37
N MET A 132 7.15 12.42 -5.50
CA MET A 132 8.34 12.58 -6.34
C MET A 132 8.10 12.24 -7.81
N PRO A 133 9.05 12.57 -8.69
CA PRO A 133 9.06 12.05 -10.06
C PRO A 133 9.03 10.53 -10.09
N TRP A 134 8.32 9.99 -11.06
CA TRP A 134 8.20 8.56 -11.33
C TRP A 134 8.87 8.19 -12.65
N ARG A 135 9.05 6.91 -12.87
CA ARG A 135 9.58 6.35 -14.10
C ARG A 135 8.83 5.10 -14.51
N GLU A 136 8.58 4.96 -15.83
CA GLU A 136 8.13 3.69 -16.39
C GLU A 136 9.32 2.73 -16.45
N ASN A 137 9.08 1.51 -16.00
CA ASN A 137 10.04 0.40 -16.02
C ASN A 137 9.34 -0.85 -16.53
N THR A 138 10.09 -1.77 -17.13
CA THR A 138 9.59 -3.08 -17.51
C THR A 138 10.41 -4.15 -16.82
N ALA A 139 9.77 -4.92 -15.96
CA ALA A 139 10.39 -6.05 -15.29
C ALA A 139 9.56 -7.32 -15.55
N ASP A 140 10.23 -8.41 -15.93
CA ASP A 140 9.61 -9.70 -16.24
C ASP A 140 8.46 -9.63 -17.25
N GLY A 141 8.54 -8.68 -18.18
CA GLY A 141 7.52 -8.44 -19.22
C GLY A 141 6.32 -7.64 -18.74
N THR A 142 6.31 -7.14 -17.49
CA THR A 142 5.25 -6.31 -16.93
C THR A 142 5.71 -4.85 -16.92
N THR A 143 4.89 -3.96 -17.50
CA THR A 143 5.10 -2.52 -17.39
C THR A 143 4.65 -2.06 -16.01
N GLN A 144 5.51 -1.30 -15.34
CA GLN A 144 5.26 -0.75 -14.02
C GLN A 144 5.72 0.70 -13.93
N TYR A 145 5.08 1.47 -13.07
CA TYR A 145 5.40 2.84 -12.71
C TYR A 145 6.04 2.83 -11.33
N VAL A 146 7.26 3.35 -11.22
CA VAL A 146 8.05 3.27 -10.00
C VAL A 146 8.38 4.65 -9.43
N TRP A 147 8.29 4.78 -8.12
CA TRP A 147 8.69 5.94 -7.32
C TRP A 147 9.76 5.55 -6.31
N PRO A 148 10.76 6.38 -6.10
CA PRO A 148 11.12 7.57 -6.91
C PRO A 148 11.70 7.14 -8.26
N ALA A 149 11.73 8.05 -9.24
CA ALA A 149 12.34 7.79 -10.55
C ALA A 149 13.81 7.36 -10.44
N ALA A 150 14.48 7.75 -9.36
CA ALA A 150 15.85 7.38 -9.04
C ALA A 150 16.10 5.86 -9.06
N PHE A 151 15.12 5.04 -8.70
CA PHE A 151 15.20 3.58 -8.75
C PHE A 151 15.31 3.03 -10.19
N GLY A 152 14.80 3.75 -11.18
CA GLY A 152 14.81 3.32 -12.58
C GLY A 152 16.06 3.71 -13.39
N TYR A 153 17.09 4.31 -12.77
CA TYR A 153 18.36 4.61 -13.44
C TYR A 153 19.36 3.46 -13.26
N ASP A 154 20.28 3.31 -14.22
CA ASP A 154 21.30 2.26 -14.20
C ASP A 154 22.31 2.43 -13.06
N GLY A 155 22.50 3.67 -12.60
CA GLY A 155 23.42 3.98 -11.51
C GLY A 155 23.11 5.32 -10.84
N TRP A 156 23.63 5.50 -9.62
CA TRP A 156 23.44 6.73 -8.85
C TRP A 156 23.94 7.98 -9.58
N SER A 157 25.02 7.85 -10.36
CA SER A 157 25.56 8.95 -11.16
C SER A 157 24.62 9.46 -12.25
N ASP A 158 23.66 8.64 -12.68
CA ASP A 158 22.71 8.96 -13.74
C ASP A 158 21.45 9.65 -13.19
N VAL A 159 21.25 9.63 -11.87
CA VAL A 159 20.14 10.34 -11.20
C VAL A 159 20.35 11.85 -11.34
N PRO A 160 19.38 12.60 -11.88
CA PRO A 160 19.45 14.05 -12.00
C PRO A 160 19.66 14.74 -10.65
N GLU A 161 20.40 15.87 -10.65
CA GLU A 161 20.68 16.61 -9.40
C GLU A 161 19.40 17.05 -8.69
N GLY A 162 18.37 17.51 -9.42
CA GLY A 162 17.11 17.91 -8.81
C GLY A 162 16.37 16.76 -8.12
N GLU A 163 16.48 15.52 -8.63
CA GLU A 163 15.92 14.34 -7.96
C GLU A 163 16.75 13.97 -6.71
N ARG A 164 18.08 14.09 -6.79
CA ARG A 164 18.95 13.87 -5.62
C ARG A 164 18.70 14.90 -4.51
N GLU A 165 18.38 16.15 -4.87
CA GLU A 165 18.01 17.18 -3.88
C GLU A 165 16.69 16.82 -3.18
N GLN A 166 15.68 16.34 -3.91
CA GLN A 166 14.42 15.87 -3.32
C GLN A 166 14.64 14.65 -2.41
N LEU A 167 15.47 13.69 -2.83
CA LEU A 167 15.83 12.54 -2.01
C LEU A 167 16.59 12.94 -0.74
N ARG A 168 17.37 14.04 -0.78
CA ARG A 168 18.05 14.57 0.42
C ARG A 168 17.07 15.06 1.47
N ASP A 169 15.94 15.61 1.05
CA ASP A 169 14.89 16.04 1.99
C ASP A 169 14.26 14.85 2.73
N VAL A 170 14.14 13.69 2.05
CA VAL A 170 13.59 12.45 2.62
C VAL A 170 14.60 11.71 3.51
N TYR A 171 15.83 11.56 3.03
CA TYR A 171 16.82 10.64 3.61
C TYR A 171 17.97 11.32 4.35
N GLY A 172 18.23 12.60 4.06
CA GLY A 172 19.40 13.32 4.55
C GLY A 172 20.71 12.98 3.83
N ASP A 173 21.76 13.72 4.16
CA ASP A 173 23.06 13.60 3.48
C ASP A 173 23.78 12.27 3.73
N GLU A 174 23.60 11.67 4.91
CA GLU A 174 24.28 10.41 5.28
C GLU A 174 23.77 9.24 4.44
N GLU A 175 22.46 9.14 4.25
CA GLU A 175 21.87 8.08 3.44
C GLU A 175 22.15 8.27 1.95
N LEU A 176 22.15 9.51 1.44
CA LEU A 176 22.55 9.80 0.07
C LEU A 176 24.01 9.40 -0.20
N ALA A 177 24.90 9.61 0.77
CA ALA A 177 26.28 9.14 0.65
C ALA A 177 26.37 7.59 0.59
N SER A 178 25.45 6.89 1.24
CA SER A 178 25.34 5.44 1.14
C SER A 178 24.90 5.00 -0.26
N PHE A 179 23.93 5.69 -0.88
CA PHE A 179 23.53 5.43 -2.26
C PHE A 179 24.68 5.67 -3.25
N GLU A 180 25.44 6.75 -3.06
CA GLU A 180 26.62 7.04 -3.87
C GLU A 180 27.71 5.97 -3.70
N GLN A 181 27.97 5.53 -2.48
CA GLN A 181 28.94 4.47 -2.20
C GLN A 181 28.52 3.12 -2.79
N PHE A 182 27.24 2.80 -2.73
CA PHE A 182 26.69 1.57 -3.30
C PHE A 182 26.66 1.63 -4.84
N GLY A 183 26.53 2.83 -5.39
CA GLY A 183 26.50 3.11 -6.82
C GLY A 183 25.10 3.09 -7.43
N SER A 184 24.05 2.88 -6.63
CA SER A 184 22.64 2.93 -7.05
C SER A 184 21.74 3.36 -5.91
N TYR A 185 20.47 3.67 -6.23
CA TYR A 185 19.43 3.93 -5.25
C TYR A 185 19.00 2.62 -4.59
N ILE A 186 19.09 2.55 -3.26
CA ILE A 186 18.73 1.39 -2.45
C ILE A 186 17.71 1.73 -1.35
N GLY A 187 17.09 2.90 -1.42
CA GLY A 187 16.06 3.34 -0.47
C GLY A 187 14.69 2.68 -0.71
N TRP A 188 13.71 3.20 -0.01
CA TRP A 188 12.31 2.81 -0.19
C TRP A 188 11.81 3.09 -1.60
N ARG A 189 11.04 2.18 -2.15
CA ARG A 189 10.45 2.31 -3.49
C ARG A 189 9.04 1.77 -3.55
N VAL A 190 8.24 2.39 -4.40
CA VAL A 190 6.85 2.02 -4.69
C VAL A 190 6.74 1.61 -6.14
N GLY A 191 5.98 0.56 -6.44
CA GLY A 191 5.71 0.14 -7.81
C GLY A 191 4.24 -0.18 -8.01
N VAL A 192 3.65 0.35 -9.09
CA VAL A 192 2.28 0.08 -9.52
C VAL A 192 2.31 -0.38 -10.97
N THR A 193 1.57 -1.45 -11.32
CA THR A 193 1.48 -1.94 -12.71
C THR A 193 0.72 -0.99 -13.60
N ALA A 194 0.83 -1.17 -14.91
CA ALA A 194 0.00 -0.46 -15.89
C ALA A 194 -1.51 -0.77 -15.76
N ASP A 195 -1.87 -1.87 -15.11
CA ASP A 195 -3.25 -2.30 -14.82
C ASP A 195 -3.76 -1.78 -13.46
N GLY A 196 -2.89 -1.09 -12.70
CA GLY A 196 -3.24 -0.47 -11.42
C GLY A 196 -2.94 -1.32 -10.19
N ASP A 197 -2.33 -2.50 -10.30
CA ASP A 197 -1.98 -3.31 -9.14
C ASP A 197 -0.78 -2.73 -8.39
N TRP A 198 -0.88 -2.58 -7.09
CA TRP A 198 0.24 -2.17 -6.25
C TRP A 198 1.17 -3.36 -6.01
N LEU A 199 2.39 -3.30 -6.56
CA LEU A 199 3.34 -4.41 -6.56
C LEU A 199 4.23 -4.49 -5.33
N PHE A 200 4.69 -3.33 -4.88
CA PHE A 200 5.61 -3.25 -3.76
C PHE A 200 5.66 -1.88 -3.11
N PHE A 201 5.94 -1.90 -1.83
CA PHE A 201 6.51 -0.80 -1.06
C PHE A 201 7.57 -1.39 -0.15
N VAL A 202 8.82 -1.29 -0.56
CA VAL A 202 9.94 -2.04 0.01
C VAL A 202 11.22 -1.22 0.00
N GLU A 203 12.10 -1.46 0.98
CA GLU A 203 13.43 -0.88 1.08
C GLU A 203 14.51 -1.92 0.80
N GLY A 204 15.66 -1.46 0.29
CA GLY A 204 16.83 -2.31 0.03
C GLY A 204 16.78 -3.06 -1.30
N ASP A 205 17.75 -3.93 -1.50
CA ASP A 205 17.93 -4.81 -2.67
C ASP A 205 17.67 -6.27 -2.30
#